data_ae6d695ce873e1b959960b4268d842c0
#
_entry.id   ae6d695ce873e1b959960b4268d842c0
#
_cell.length_a   1.000
_cell.length_b   1.000
_cell.length_c   1.000
_cell.angle_alpha   90.00
_cell.angle_beta   90.00
_cell.angle_gamma   90.00
#
_symmetry.space_group_name_H-M   'P 1'
#
loop_
_entity.id
_entity.type
_entity.pdbx_description
1 polymer ?
#
loop_
_entity_poly.entity_id
_entity_poly.type
_entity_poly.pdbx_seq_one_letter_code
_entity_poly.pdbx_strand_id
1 'polypeptide(L)'
;MDRKKLINRLNRTEGQIRGITKMIEEERDCSEVVTQLAAVKAGVDKVISIIVTENLLGCVLKDGEEINKKKLEDALELIFKIR
;
A
#
# COMPACT_ATOMS: atom_id res chain seq x y z
N MET A 1 4.41 15.42 3.53
CA MET A 1 3.56 14.34 2.96
C MET A 1 2.12 14.80 2.93
N ASP A 2 1.48 14.70 1.79
CA ASP A 2 0.09 15.11 1.65
C ASP A 2 -0.85 13.94 2.03
N ARG A 3 -1.32 13.98 3.26
CA ARG A 3 -2.18 12.92 3.80
C ARG A 3 -3.49 12.78 3.04
N LYS A 4 -4.04 13.90 2.60
CA LYS A 4 -5.30 13.88 1.86
C LYS A 4 -5.17 13.11 0.54
N LYS A 5 -4.07 13.33 -0.17
CA LYS A 5 -3.80 12.59 -1.42
C LYS A 5 -3.64 11.09 -1.17
N LEU A 6 -2.96 10.73 -0.09
CA LEU A 6 -2.78 9.32 0.27
C LEU A 6 -4.12 8.67 0.61
N ILE A 7 -4.94 9.35 1.39
CA ILE A 7 -6.25 8.85 1.76
C ILE A 7 -7.12 8.68 0.51
N ASN A 8 -7.08 9.63 -0.40
CA ASN A 8 -7.83 9.52 -1.65
C ASN A 8 -7.39 8.33 -2.49
N ARG A 9 -6.08 8.06 -2.55
CA ARG A 9 -5.55 6.88 -3.25
C ARG A 9 -6.02 5.60 -2.60
N LEU A 10 -5.99 5.54 -1.27
CA LEU A 10 -6.44 4.36 -0.53
C LEU A 10 -7.94 4.13 -0.68
N ASN A 11 -8.73 5.19 -0.68
CA ASN A 11 -10.18 5.08 -0.91
C ASN A 11 -10.47 4.53 -2.30
N ARG A 12 -9.71 4.94 -3.30
CA ARG A 12 -9.84 4.42 -4.66
C ARG A 12 -9.50 2.93 -4.68
N THR A 13 -8.42 2.55 -4.03
CA THR A 13 -7.97 1.17 -3.93
C THR A 13 -9.02 0.30 -3.22
N GLU A 14 -9.60 0.82 -2.16
CA GLU A 14 -10.69 0.13 -1.45
C GLU A 14 -11.85 -0.16 -2.38
N GLY A 15 -12.26 0.83 -3.19
CA GLY A 15 -13.32 0.64 -4.17
C GLY A 15 -12.96 -0.39 -5.22
N GLN A 16 -11.70 -0.40 -5.67
CA GLN A 16 -11.22 -1.41 -6.62
C GLN A 16 -11.30 -2.81 -6.02
N ILE A 17 -10.92 -2.97 -4.76
CA ILE A 17 -10.98 -4.27 -4.09
C ILE A 17 -12.42 -4.76 -4.01
N ARG A 18 -13.36 -3.90 -3.67
CA ARG A 18 -14.77 -4.27 -3.63
C ARG A 18 -15.27 -4.71 -5.01
N GLY A 19 -14.83 -4.00 -6.06
CA GLY A 19 -15.17 -4.38 -7.43
C GLY A 19 -14.61 -5.75 -7.80
N ILE A 20 -13.41 -6.07 -7.35
CA ILE A 20 -12.78 -7.37 -7.60
C ILE A 20 -13.52 -8.49 -6.89
N THR A 21 -13.94 -8.25 -5.63
CA THR A 21 -14.74 -9.21 -4.89
C THR A 21 -16.01 -9.55 -5.68
N LYS A 22 -16.66 -8.53 -6.22
CA LYS A 22 -17.86 -8.72 -7.03
C LYS A 22 -17.56 -9.52 -8.30
N MET A 23 -16.44 -9.24 -8.95
CA MET A 23 -16.02 -9.99 -10.14
C MET A 23 -15.88 -11.48 -9.83
N ILE A 24 -15.30 -11.80 -8.68
CA ILE A 24 -15.12 -13.20 -8.26
C ILE A 24 -16.49 -13.84 -8.00
N GLU A 25 -17.37 -13.12 -7.33
CA GLU A 25 -18.73 -13.59 -7.07
C GLU A 25 -19.50 -13.86 -8.36
N GLU A 26 -19.26 -13.05 -9.38
CA GLU A 26 -19.91 -13.18 -10.69
C GLU A 26 -19.18 -14.17 -11.61
N GLU A 27 -18.16 -14.82 -11.10
CA GLU A 27 -17.37 -15.79 -11.85
C GLU A 27 -16.76 -15.21 -13.14
N ARG A 28 -16.31 -13.96 -13.06
CA ARG A 28 -15.63 -13.30 -14.17
C ARG A 28 -14.35 -14.04 -14.52
N ASP A 29 -13.90 -13.83 -15.73
CA ASP A 29 -12.70 -14.46 -16.25
C ASP A 29 -11.48 -14.25 -15.31
N CYS A 30 -10.75 -15.32 -15.06
CA CYS A 30 -9.61 -15.31 -14.17
C CYS A 30 -8.57 -14.26 -14.55
N SER A 31 -8.30 -14.11 -15.87
CA SER A 31 -7.32 -13.13 -16.33
C SER A 31 -7.76 -11.69 -16.04
N GLU A 32 -9.06 -11.41 -16.11
CA GLU A 32 -9.58 -10.09 -15.75
C GLU A 32 -9.38 -9.81 -14.26
N VAL A 33 -9.67 -10.81 -13.42
CA VAL A 33 -9.51 -10.67 -11.97
C VAL A 33 -8.05 -10.42 -11.61
N VAL A 34 -7.14 -11.20 -12.19
CA VAL A 34 -5.71 -11.06 -11.93
C VAL A 34 -5.21 -9.70 -12.40
N THR A 35 -5.67 -9.23 -13.54
CA THR A 35 -5.28 -7.91 -14.06
C THR A 35 -5.71 -6.79 -13.10
N GLN A 36 -6.92 -6.89 -12.56
CA GLN A 36 -7.40 -5.90 -11.59
C GLN A 36 -6.62 -5.96 -10.28
N LEU A 37 -6.27 -7.17 -9.82
CA LEU A 37 -5.45 -7.33 -8.62
C LEU A 37 -4.05 -6.75 -8.82
N ALA A 38 -3.47 -6.92 -10.00
CA ALA A 38 -2.18 -6.32 -10.32
C ALA A 38 -2.24 -4.79 -10.27
N ALA A 39 -3.35 -4.21 -10.71
CA ALA A 39 -3.55 -2.76 -10.63
C ALA A 39 -3.64 -2.29 -9.18
N VAL A 40 -4.34 -3.05 -8.33
CA VAL A 40 -4.44 -2.76 -6.90
C VAL A 40 -3.06 -2.82 -6.25
N LYS A 41 -2.29 -3.85 -6.57
CA LYS A 41 -0.93 -4.00 -6.06
C LYS A 41 -0.08 -2.79 -6.43
N ALA A 42 -0.14 -2.36 -7.69
CA ALA A 42 0.61 -1.20 -8.16
C ALA A 42 0.20 0.07 -7.41
N GLY A 43 -1.09 0.24 -7.13
CA GLY A 43 -1.60 1.37 -6.37
C GLY A 43 -1.10 1.39 -4.94
N VAL A 44 -1.06 0.22 -4.30
CA VAL A 44 -0.52 0.09 -2.93
C VAL A 44 0.98 0.34 -2.93
N ASP A 45 1.70 -0.21 -3.90
CA ASP A 45 3.15 0.03 -4.03
C ASP A 45 3.44 1.52 -4.18
N LYS A 46 2.61 2.25 -4.88
CA LYS A 46 2.76 3.70 -5.04
C LYS A 46 2.61 4.42 -3.71
N VAL A 47 1.64 4.04 -2.91
CA VAL A 47 1.44 4.62 -1.58
C VAL A 47 2.66 4.35 -0.70
N ILE A 48 3.14 3.12 -0.70
CA ILE A 48 4.34 2.75 0.05
C ILE A 48 5.53 3.61 -0.39
N SER A 49 5.72 3.75 -1.69
CA SER A 49 6.81 4.54 -2.26
C SER A 49 6.76 6.00 -1.81
N ILE A 50 5.57 6.59 -1.80
CA ILE A 50 5.39 7.98 -1.36
C ILE A 50 5.77 8.12 0.11
N ILE A 51 5.29 7.23 0.96
CA ILE A 51 5.56 7.27 2.39
C ILE A 51 7.05 7.09 2.66
N VAL A 52 7.67 6.10 2.02
CA VAL A 52 9.09 5.82 2.20
C VAL A 52 9.94 6.99 1.75
N THR A 53 9.61 7.57 0.60
CA THR A 53 10.39 8.68 0.04
C THR A 53 10.25 9.95 0.86
N GLU A 54 9.04 10.25 1.32
CA GLU A 54 8.77 11.54 1.95
C GLU A 54 8.90 11.54 3.45
N ASN A 55 8.60 10.42 4.11
CA ASN A 55 8.54 10.46 5.57
C ASN A 55 8.70 9.10 6.25
N LEU A 56 9.67 8.31 5.82
CA LEU A 56 9.90 7.01 6.44
C LEU A 56 10.21 7.14 7.93
N LEU A 57 11.09 8.08 8.29
CA LEU A 57 11.44 8.30 9.68
C LEU A 57 10.21 8.72 10.50
N GLY A 58 9.38 9.59 9.93
CA GLY A 58 8.16 10.03 10.61
C GLY A 58 7.17 8.90 10.84
N CYS A 59 7.16 7.88 9.98
CA CYS A 59 6.31 6.71 10.17
C CYS A 59 6.83 5.78 11.26
N VAL A 60 8.15 5.70 11.40
CA VAL A 60 8.79 4.81 12.36
C VAL A 60 8.93 5.49 13.73
N LEU A 61 9.20 6.79 13.73
CA LEU A 61 9.40 7.59 14.93
C LEU A 61 8.13 8.36 15.27
N LYS A 62 7.23 7.74 15.98
CA LYS A 62 6.02 8.40 16.42
C LYS A 62 6.22 9.04 17.76
N ASP A 63 5.59 10.20 17.96
CA ASP A 63 5.48 10.85 19.27
C ASP A 63 6.81 11.10 19.96
N GLY A 64 7.82 11.49 19.20
CA GLY A 64 9.12 11.84 19.75
C GLY A 64 9.98 10.67 20.17
N GLU A 65 9.63 9.46 19.76
CA GLU A 65 10.46 8.29 20.03
C GLU A 65 11.82 8.44 19.36
N GLU A 66 12.84 7.95 20.04
CA GLU A 66 14.17 7.92 19.44
C GLU A 66 14.23 6.94 18.28
N ILE A 67 15.16 7.17 17.38
CA ILE A 67 15.36 6.28 16.24
C ILE A 67 15.69 4.87 16.75
N ASN A 68 14.78 3.95 16.52
CA ASN A 68 15.00 2.55 16.80
C ASN A 68 15.49 1.91 15.50
N LYS A 69 16.78 1.62 15.45
CA LYS A 69 17.42 1.06 14.28
C LYS A 69 16.75 -0.25 13.85
N LYS A 70 16.41 -1.09 14.81
CA LYS A 70 15.74 -2.36 14.53
C LYS A 70 14.38 -2.15 13.90
N LYS A 71 13.61 -1.19 14.41
CA LYS A 71 12.29 -0.86 13.88
C LYS A 71 12.39 -0.39 12.44
N LEU A 72 13.39 0.42 12.15
CA LEU A 72 13.64 0.91 10.80
C LEU A 72 14.05 -0.23 9.87
N GLU A 73 14.94 -1.10 10.34
CA GLU A 73 15.39 -2.26 9.57
C GLU A 73 14.22 -3.20 9.28
N ASP A 74 13.37 -3.45 10.28
CA ASP A 74 12.20 -4.31 10.10
C ASP A 74 11.24 -3.73 9.07
N ALA A 75 11.02 -2.41 9.11
CA ALA A 75 10.16 -1.75 8.15
C ALA A 75 10.71 -1.86 6.72
N LEU A 76 12.01 -1.62 6.56
CA LEU A 76 12.66 -1.71 5.26
C LEU A 76 12.65 -3.15 4.73
N GLU A 77 12.90 -4.12 5.60
CA GLU A 77 12.86 -5.53 5.25
C GLU A 77 11.48 -5.92 4.76
N LEU A 78 10.44 -5.48 5.45
CA LEU A 78 9.06 -5.77 5.07
C LEU A 78 8.75 -5.22 3.68
N ILE A 79 9.18 -4.01 3.38
CA ILE A 79 8.95 -3.37 2.09
C ILE A 79 9.67 -4.08 0.96
N PHE A 80 10.94 -4.42 1.16
CA PHE A 80 11.76 -5.02 0.12
C PHE A 80 11.60 -6.53 -0.03
N LYS A 81 11.07 -7.19 0.97
CA LYS A 81 10.87 -8.64 0.95
C LYS A 81 9.61 -9.03 0.19
N ILE A 82 8.64 -8.15 0.10
CA ILE A 82 7.40 -8.39 -0.61
C ILE A 82 7.63 -8.14 -2.09
N ARG A 83 7.56 -9.16 -2.87
CA ARG A 83 7.71 -9.07 -4.33
C ARG A 83 6.58 -9.76 -5.03
#